data_37e75af36570afa2da87b75e8e10d8bf
#
_entry.id   37e75af36570afa2da87b75e8e10d8bf
#
_cell.length_a   1.000
_cell.length_b   1.000
_cell.length_c   1.000
_cell.angle_alpha   90.00
_cell.angle_beta   90.00
_cell.angle_gamma   90.00
#
_symmetry.space_group_name_H-M   'P 1'
#
loop_
_entity.id
_entity.type
_entity.pdbx_description
1 polymer ?
#
loop_
_entity_poly.entity_id
_entity_poly.type
_entity_poly.pdbx_seq_one_letter_code
_entity_poly.pdbx_strand_id
1 'polypeptide(L)'
;MRHDRTIRILLFLLCALTVALAALTVAFLVTKYIPLGSDGAEESVSDTEPDAPTSAIGEQDGVILSETPDAGISYQDSLTFVGDSLTAHLVSRGVLSGGTATTQVWRTESNMLNLKPGITAQTIIFPGPGVQAGTLMTVADAAALAKPKTLVITLGTDWGVAYFDKKEDFVSCYAEFIRGIQKASPSTTIVIQSIFPVTKNCPVLSNAQIDRANGWIKSMAADLGCYYLDTQSVLKDENGCLKAEYCNSSDGIHLGVAGYEAILAYIRTHAVPN
;
A
#
# COMPACT_ATOMS: atom_id res chain seq x y z
N MET A 1 46.24 -36.12 6.84
CA MET A 1 45.15 -37.01 6.41
C MET A 1 44.09 -37.34 7.49
N ARG A 2 44.42 -37.51 8.79
CA ARG A 2 43.38 -37.75 9.84
C ARG A 2 42.51 -36.53 10.13
N HIS A 3 43.06 -35.34 10.10
CA HIS A 3 42.34 -34.09 10.43
C HIS A 3 41.25 -33.72 9.40
N ASP A 4 41.49 -34.01 8.14
CA ASP A 4 40.57 -33.74 7.03
C ASP A 4 39.32 -34.65 7.07
N ARG A 5 39.48 -35.89 7.53
CA ARG A 5 38.38 -36.85 7.68
C ARG A 5 37.44 -36.47 8.83
N THR A 6 37.99 -35.94 9.92
CA THR A 6 37.18 -35.48 11.07
C THR A 6 36.36 -34.25 10.73
N ILE A 7 36.94 -33.27 9.98
CA ILE A 7 36.24 -32.07 9.52
C ILE A 7 35.07 -32.45 8.59
N ARG A 8 35.27 -33.36 7.65
CA ARG A 8 34.19 -33.81 6.75
C ARG A 8 33.06 -34.52 7.48
N ILE A 9 33.37 -35.33 8.51
CA ILE A 9 32.39 -36.00 9.35
C ILE A 9 31.57 -34.94 10.15
N LEU A 10 32.24 -33.93 10.73
CA LEU A 10 31.58 -32.85 11.46
C LEU A 10 30.65 -32.03 10.56
N LEU A 11 31.09 -31.69 9.35
CA LEU A 11 30.29 -30.98 8.35
C LEU A 11 29.05 -31.79 7.94
N PHE A 12 29.23 -33.11 7.73
CA PHE A 12 28.10 -33.99 7.39
C PHE A 12 27.09 -34.09 8.51
N LEU A 13 27.54 -34.19 9.77
CA LEU A 13 26.67 -34.20 10.94
C LEU A 13 25.94 -32.88 11.13
N LEU A 14 26.61 -31.76 10.88
CA LEU A 14 25.99 -30.43 10.94
C LEU A 14 24.89 -30.26 9.87
N CYS A 15 25.16 -30.69 8.63
CA CYS A 15 24.17 -30.67 7.57
C CYS A 15 22.97 -31.60 7.86
N ALA A 16 23.23 -32.78 8.41
CA ALA A 16 22.14 -33.70 8.80
C ALA A 16 21.25 -33.11 9.92
N LEU A 17 21.88 -32.42 10.88
CA LEU A 17 21.16 -31.78 11.98
C LEU A 17 20.29 -30.62 11.48
N THR A 18 20.78 -29.80 10.54
CA THR A 18 20.00 -28.69 9.97
C THR A 18 18.79 -29.19 9.17
N VAL A 19 18.96 -30.27 8.40
CA VAL A 19 17.85 -30.91 7.67
C VAL A 19 16.81 -31.51 8.62
N ALA A 20 17.25 -32.15 9.70
CA ALA A 20 16.33 -32.70 10.71
C ALA A 20 15.55 -31.60 11.44
N LEU A 21 16.21 -30.48 11.77
CA LEU A 21 15.53 -29.33 12.39
C LEU A 21 14.49 -28.69 11.46
N ALA A 22 14.81 -28.55 10.17
CA ALA A 22 13.88 -28.03 9.17
C ALA A 22 12.66 -28.95 8.99
N ALA A 23 12.84 -30.27 8.99
CA ALA A 23 11.75 -31.24 8.91
C ALA A 23 10.85 -31.18 10.15
N LEU A 24 11.41 -31.01 11.35
CA LEU A 24 10.65 -30.86 12.59
C LEU A 24 9.84 -29.56 12.64
N THR A 25 10.38 -28.46 12.13
CA THR A 25 9.65 -27.18 12.03
C THR A 25 8.49 -27.28 11.05
N VAL A 26 8.67 -27.92 9.91
CA VAL A 26 7.60 -28.16 8.94
C VAL A 26 6.51 -29.05 9.54
N ALA A 27 6.89 -30.17 10.20
CA ALA A 27 5.92 -31.06 10.86
C ALA A 27 5.13 -30.34 11.95
N PHE A 28 5.78 -29.50 12.76
CA PHE A 28 5.11 -28.71 13.80
C PHE A 28 4.13 -27.68 13.22
N LEU A 29 4.49 -27.03 12.11
CA LEU A 29 3.60 -26.09 11.43
C LEU A 29 2.39 -26.82 10.80
N VAL A 30 2.61 -27.98 10.17
CA VAL A 30 1.52 -28.79 9.59
C VAL A 30 0.53 -29.25 10.67
N THR A 31 0.99 -29.73 11.82
CA THR A 31 0.11 -30.16 12.91
C THR A 31 -0.62 -29.01 13.60
N LYS A 32 -0.06 -27.80 13.57
CA LYS A 32 -0.66 -26.62 14.21
C LYS A 32 -1.68 -25.88 13.33
N TYR A 33 -1.53 -25.96 12.00
CA TYR A 33 -2.31 -25.17 11.06
C TYR A 33 -3.20 -25.97 10.10
N ILE A 34 -3.16 -27.31 10.12
CA ILE A 34 -4.06 -28.16 9.34
C ILE A 34 -4.90 -28.98 10.34
N PRO A 35 -6.17 -28.60 10.60
CA PRO A 35 -7.06 -29.46 11.39
C PRO A 35 -7.40 -30.70 10.58
N LEU A 36 -7.11 -31.90 11.14
CA LEU A 36 -7.62 -33.15 10.62
C LEU A 36 -9.15 -33.15 10.81
N GLY A 37 -9.87 -33.30 9.71
CA GLY A 37 -11.30 -33.38 9.65
C GLY A 37 -11.82 -34.55 10.49
N SER A 38 -12.85 -34.28 11.28
CA SER A 38 -13.76 -35.31 11.83
C SER A 38 -15.15 -35.02 11.29
N ASP A 39 -15.75 -36.07 10.73
CA ASP A 39 -17.10 -36.11 10.20
C ASP A 39 -18.18 -35.80 11.24
N GLY A 40 -19.22 -35.09 10.78
CA GLY A 40 -20.61 -35.34 11.15
C GLY A 40 -21.18 -34.56 12.32
N ALA A 41 -22.03 -33.59 12.02
CA ALA A 41 -23.43 -33.48 12.44
C ALA A 41 -23.95 -32.06 12.17
N GLU A 42 -25.03 -31.98 11.40
CA GLU A 42 -25.82 -30.76 11.20
C GLU A 42 -26.48 -30.37 12.53
N GLU A 43 -26.19 -29.17 12.99
CA GLU A 43 -27.08 -28.46 13.93
C GLU A 43 -27.21 -27.00 13.42
N SER A 44 -28.44 -26.69 13.02
CA SER A 44 -28.88 -25.37 12.66
C SER A 44 -28.91 -24.48 13.90
N VAL A 45 -27.96 -23.56 14.03
CA VAL A 45 -28.07 -22.46 14.99
C VAL A 45 -28.13 -21.15 14.19
N SER A 46 -29.26 -20.50 14.35
CA SER A 46 -29.51 -19.13 13.89
C SER A 46 -28.67 -18.19 14.76
N ASP A 47 -27.54 -17.73 14.24
CA ASP A 47 -26.79 -16.64 14.84
C ASP A 47 -27.10 -15.33 14.09
N THR A 48 -27.83 -14.50 14.78
CA THR A 48 -27.97 -13.06 14.48
C THR A 48 -26.61 -12.40 14.77
N GLU A 49 -25.85 -12.11 13.71
CA GLU A 49 -24.69 -11.22 13.77
C GLU A 49 -25.16 -9.80 14.16
N PRO A 50 -24.46 -9.10 15.08
CA PRO A 50 -24.75 -7.70 15.35
C PRO A 50 -24.33 -6.84 14.15
N ASP A 51 -25.27 -6.09 13.60
CA ASP A 51 -25.10 -5.09 12.56
C ASP A 51 -23.89 -4.17 12.86
N ALA A 52 -22.82 -4.35 12.09
CA ALA A 52 -21.83 -3.32 11.92
C ALA A 52 -22.48 -2.17 11.09
N PRO A 53 -22.24 -0.90 11.40
CA PRO A 53 -22.82 0.19 10.64
C PRO A 53 -22.29 0.15 9.20
N THR A 54 -23.10 -0.39 8.30
CA THR A 54 -22.91 -0.31 6.87
C THR A 54 -23.16 1.14 6.47
N SER A 55 -22.11 1.94 6.36
CA SER A 55 -22.15 3.19 5.61
C SER A 55 -22.28 2.81 4.14
N ALA A 56 -23.50 2.69 3.66
CA ALA A 56 -23.80 2.49 2.26
C ALA A 56 -23.38 3.75 1.48
N ILE A 57 -22.17 3.71 0.90
CA ILE A 57 -21.85 4.58 -0.23
C ILE A 57 -22.49 3.89 -1.44
N GLY A 58 -23.61 4.44 -1.89
CA GLY A 58 -24.36 3.92 -3.05
C GLY A 58 -23.56 4.15 -4.33
N GLU A 59 -23.72 3.20 -5.26
CA GLU A 59 -23.28 3.17 -6.65
C GLU A 59 -21.80 3.49 -6.92
N GLN A 60 -21.16 2.72 -7.81
CA GLN A 60 -19.74 2.81 -8.18
C GLN A 60 -19.28 4.22 -8.61
N ASP A 61 -20.20 5.08 -9.05
CA ASP A 61 -19.91 6.47 -9.43
C ASP A 61 -19.62 7.38 -8.24
N GLY A 62 -20.14 7.11 -7.04
CA GLY A 62 -19.90 7.91 -5.84
C GLY A 62 -18.53 7.66 -5.18
N VAL A 63 -17.82 6.63 -5.59
CA VAL A 63 -16.49 6.26 -5.05
C VAL A 63 -15.36 7.03 -5.74
N ILE A 64 -15.51 7.37 -7.03
CA ILE A 64 -14.53 8.12 -7.77
C ILE A 64 -14.68 9.61 -7.42
N LEU A 65 -13.59 10.22 -6.96
CA LEU A 65 -13.58 11.65 -6.73
C LEU A 65 -13.73 12.39 -8.07
N SER A 66 -14.81 13.15 -8.19
CA SER A 66 -15.10 13.97 -9.36
C SER A 66 -14.45 15.34 -9.27
N GLU A 67 -14.35 16.02 -10.39
CA GLU A 67 -13.82 17.38 -10.45
C GLU A 67 -14.67 18.35 -9.63
N THR A 68 -14.00 19.16 -8.82
CA THR A 68 -14.57 20.22 -7.97
C THR A 68 -13.80 21.52 -8.21
N PRO A 69 -14.31 22.68 -7.77
CA PRO A 69 -13.50 23.89 -7.67
C PRO A 69 -12.22 23.61 -6.87
N ASP A 70 -11.12 24.28 -7.22
CA ASP A 70 -9.84 24.12 -6.50
C ASP A 70 -10.03 24.42 -5.00
N ALA A 71 -9.86 23.41 -4.16
CA ALA A 71 -9.99 23.49 -2.71
C ALA A 71 -8.81 24.22 -2.02
N GLY A 72 -7.81 24.61 -2.78
CA GLY A 72 -6.67 25.42 -2.35
C GLY A 72 -5.60 24.65 -1.56
N ILE A 73 -4.54 25.39 -1.25
CA ILE A 73 -3.38 24.85 -0.54
C ILE A 73 -3.76 24.38 0.88
N SER A 74 -4.68 25.06 1.55
CA SER A 74 -5.11 24.66 2.90
C SER A 74 -5.72 23.25 2.93
N TYR A 75 -6.46 22.86 1.88
CA TYR A 75 -6.95 21.50 1.73
C TYR A 75 -5.77 20.52 1.54
N GLN A 76 -4.86 20.82 0.60
CA GLN A 76 -3.67 20.00 0.38
C GLN A 76 -2.85 19.81 1.66
N ASP A 77 -2.69 20.88 2.46
CA ASP A 77 -1.93 20.86 3.72
C ASP A 77 -2.63 20.07 4.83
N SER A 78 -3.93 19.83 4.72
CA SER A 78 -4.69 18.98 5.64
C SER A 78 -4.57 17.49 5.38
N LEU A 79 -4.00 17.10 4.24
CA LEU A 79 -3.86 15.70 3.84
C LEU A 79 -2.65 15.03 4.47
N THR A 80 -2.77 13.76 4.75
CA THR A 80 -1.66 12.87 5.09
C THR A 80 -1.46 11.87 3.95
N PHE A 81 -0.21 11.60 3.60
CA PHE A 81 0.16 10.71 2.51
C PHE A 81 0.93 9.51 3.03
N VAL A 82 0.63 8.32 2.51
CA VAL A 82 1.39 7.10 2.77
C VAL A 82 1.48 6.25 1.50
N GLY A 83 2.65 5.67 1.25
CA GLY A 83 2.84 4.85 0.07
C GLY A 83 4.29 4.42 -0.15
N ASP A 84 4.57 4.00 -1.38
CA ASP A 84 5.88 3.55 -1.82
C ASP A 84 6.85 4.71 -2.11
N SER A 85 7.91 4.44 -2.87
CA SER A 85 8.94 5.44 -3.22
C SER A 85 8.36 6.68 -3.90
N LEU A 86 7.30 6.54 -4.69
CA LEU A 86 6.66 7.68 -5.35
C LEU A 86 6.04 8.65 -4.33
N THR A 87 5.39 8.13 -3.30
CA THR A 87 4.87 8.96 -2.19
C THR A 87 6.00 9.58 -1.39
N ALA A 88 7.07 8.84 -1.09
CA ALA A 88 8.22 9.35 -0.36
C ALA A 88 8.92 10.50 -1.10
N HIS A 89 8.87 10.52 -2.41
CA HIS A 89 9.43 11.59 -3.22
C HIS A 89 8.71 12.93 -3.10
N LEU A 90 7.48 13.00 -2.61
CA LEU A 90 6.85 14.28 -2.22
C LEU A 90 7.75 15.07 -1.25
N VAL A 91 8.42 14.35 -0.32
CA VAL A 91 9.38 14.96 0.61
C VAL A 91 10.66 15.37 -0.11
N SER A 92 11.31 14.44 -0.81
CA SER A 92 12.63 14.72 -1.42
C SER A 92 12.58 15.76 -2.55
N ARG A 93 11.41 15.92 -3.19
CA ARG A 93 11.19 16.97 -4.19
C ARG A 93 10.75 18.31 -3.58
N GLY A 94 10.38 18.32 -2.30
CA GLY A 94 10.01 19.55 -1.58
C GLY A 94 8.75 20.23 -2.09
N VAL A 95 7.81 19.48 -2.68
CA VAL A 95 6.62 20.01 -3.38
C VAL A 95 5.45 20.34 -2.46
N LEU A 96 5.48 19.91 -1.20
CA LEU A 96 4.50 20.24 -0.18
C LEU A 96 4.90 21.52 0.57
N SER A 97 3.96 22.18 1.22
CA SER A 97 4.17 23.47 1.91
C SER A 97 5.31 23.44 2.93
N GLY A 98 5.53 22.28 3.61
CA GLY A 98 6.65 22.08 4.51
C GLY A 98 7.99 21.79 3.83
N GLY A 99 8.03 21.73 2.48
CA GLY A 99 9.22 21.35 1.73
C GLY A 99 9.76 19.98 2.17
N THR A 100 11.07 19.84 2.27
CA THR A 100 11.73 18.60 2.73
C THR A 100 11.55 18.30 4.22
N ALA A 101 11.03 19.26 5.00
CA ALA A 101 10.71 19.11 6.42
C ALA A 101 9.22 18.78 6.67
N THR A 102 8.44 18.52 5.62
CA THR A 102 7.01 18.19 5.77
C THR A 102 6.80 16.97 6.65
N THR A 103 5.76 17.01 7.48
CA THR A 103 5.28 15.89 8.31
C THR A 103 4.05 15.21 7.72
N GLN A 104 3.59 15.65 6.55
CA GLN A 104 2.41 15.09 5.88
C GLN A 104 2.66 13.71 5.28
N VAL A 105 3.90 13.28 5.10
CA VAL A 105 4.25 12.03 4.42
C VAL A 105 4.79 11.00 5.39
N TRP A 106 4.08 9.90 5.52
CA TRP A 106 4.49 8.74 6.29
C TRP A 106 5.26 7.77 5.39
N ARG A 107 6.52 7.53 5.71
CA ARG A 107 7.43 6.73 4.89
C ARG A 107 8.26 5.75 5.73
N THR A 108 8.62 4.63 5.17
CA THR A 108 9.57 3.70 5.79
C THR A 108 10.99 4.31 5.80
N GLU A 109 11.90 3.75 6.58
CA GLU A 109 13.32 4.17 6.59
C GLU A 109 13.96 4.07 5.21
N SER A 110 13.58 3.05 4.44
CA SER A 110 14.07 2.83 3.07
C SER A 110 13.28 3.57 1.99
N ASN A 111 12.20 4.30 2.36
CA ASN A 111 11.23 4.88 1.42
C ASN A 111 10.53 3.84 0.52
N MET A 112 10.46 2.60 0.96
CA MET A 112 9.97 1.47 0.17
C MET A 112 8.86 0.71 0.92
N LEU A 113 7.80 1.40 1.32
CA LEU A 113 6.58 0.71 1.70
C LEU A 113 6.06 -0.02 0.47
N ASN A 114 5.90 -1.33 0.54
CA ASN A 114 5.58 -2.12 -0.64
C ASN A 114 4.39 -3.03 -0.42
N LEU A 115 3.63 -3.24 -1.48
CA LEU A 115 2.43 -4.05 -1.48
C LEU A 115 2.78 -5.52 -1.67
N LYS A 116 3.09 -6.22 -0.58
CA LYS A 116 3.32 -7.66 -0.56
C LYS A 116 2.76 -8.27 0.73
N PRO A 117 2.62 -9.60 0.82
CA PRO A 117 2.20 -10.25 2.06
C PRO A 117 3.02 -9.77 3.27
N GLY A 118 2.31 -9.42 4.36
CA GLY A 118 2.95 -8.81 5.53
C GLY A 118 3.10 -7.29 5.48
N ILE A 119 2.47 -6.60 4.52
CA ILE A 119 2.45 -5.12 4.46
C ILE A 119 1.97 -4.50 5.77
N THR A 120 1.02 -5.10 6.46
CA THR A 120 0.48 -4.62 7.74
C THR A 120 1.52 -4.56 8.86
N ALA A 121 2.59 -5.34 8.75
CA ALA A 121 3.70 -5.36 9.72
C ALA A 121 4.86 -4.41 9.33
N GLN A 122 4.83 -3.81 8.14
CA GLN A 122 5.85 -2.85 7.76
C GLN A 122 5.71 -1.56 8.58
N THR A 123 6.85 -1.01 9.00
CA THR A 123 6.88 0.17 9.85
C THR A 123 7.31 1.41 9.08
N ILE A 124 6.70 2.52 9.45
CA ILE A 124 7.05 3.87 8.98
C ILE A 124 7.76 4.65 10.08
N ILE A 125 8.54 5.64 9.70
CA ILE A 125 9.04 6.67 10.60
C ILE A 125 7.87 7.63 10.86
N PHE A 126 7.30 7.60 12.06
CA PHE A 126 6.18 8.47 12.38
C PHE A 126 6.67 9.89 12.70
N PRO A 127 6.23 10.91 11.93
CA PRO A 127 6.70 12.28 12.12
C PRO A 127 5.82 13.09 13.09
N GLY A 128 4.77 12.49 13.63
CA GLY A 128 3.75 13.19 14.40
C GLY A 128 4.17 13.55 15.83
N PRO A 129 3.41 14.43 16.50
CA PRO A 129 3.66 14.83 17.89
C PRO A 129 3.36 13.69 18.85
N GLY A 130 3.92 13.78 20.06
CA GLY A 130 3.65 12.85 21.16
C GLY A 130 4.52 11.60 21.16
N VAL A 131 5.43 11.44 20.22
CA VAL A 131 6.42 10.36 20.19
C VAL A 131 7.83 10.91 19.98
N GLN A 132 8.82 10.12 20.35
CA GLN A 132 10.21 10.47 20.08
C GLN A 132 10.46 10.51 18.56
N ALA A 133 11.24 11.47 18.10
CA ALA A 133 11.64 11.55 16.69
C ALA A 133 12.31 10.23 16.24
N GLY A 134 11.90 9.72 15.09
CA GLY A 134 12.39 8.44 14.55
C GLY A 134 11.69 7.20 15.10
N THR A 135 10.62 7.33 15.89
CA THR A 135 9.83 6.17 16.33
C THR A 135 9.26 5.43 15.13
N LEU A 136 9.51 4.13 15.11
CA LEU A 136 8.95 3.21 14.10
C LEU A 136 7.63 2.63 14.60
N MET A 137 6.61 2.66 13.77
CA MET A 137 5.32 2.02 14.05
C MET A 137 4.63 1.58 12.76
N THR A 138 3.67 0.69 12.87
CA THR A 138 2.86 0.31 11.71
C THR A 138 2.00 1.49 11.24
N VAL A 139 1.55 1.46 9.99
CA VAL A 139 0.66 2.53 9.48
C VAL A 139 -0.67 2.56 10.24
N ALA A 140 -1.16 1.41 10.68
CA ALA A 140 -2.36 1.32 11.50
C ALA A 140 -2.18 1.99 12.88
N ASP A 141 -1.04 1.74 13.56
CA ASP A 141 -0.73 2.40 14.84
C ASP A 141 -0.56 3.91 14.67
N ALA A 142 0.09 4.33 13.59
CA ALA A 142 0.24 5.74 13.25
C ALA A 142 -1.13 6.41 13.02
N ALA A 143 -2.04 5.73 12.32
CA ALA A 143 -3.39 6.21 12.09
C ALA A 143 -4.21 6.30 13.39
N ALA A 144 -4.09 5.31 14.27
CA ALA A 144 -4.73 5.34 15.60
C ALA A 144 -4.27 6.53 16.45
N LEU A 145 -2.98 6.86 16.37
CA LEU A 145 -2.38 7.96 17.14
C LEU A 145 -2.69 9.34 16.54
N ALA A 146 -2.45 9.51 15.23
CA ALA A 146 -2.59 10.79 14.54
C ALA A 146 -4.03 11.15 14.19
N LYS A 147 -4.88 10.14 13.93
CA LYS A 147 -6.27 10.29 13.47
C LYS A 147 -6.40 11.31 12.33
N PRO A 148 -5.66 11.14 11.23
CA PRO A 148 -5.72 12.09 10.14
C PRO A 148 -7.15 12.19 9.60
N LYS A 149 -7.62 13.41 9.26
CA LYS A 149 -8.94 13.59 8.66
C LYS A 149 -9.02 12.84 7.33
N THR A 150 -7.97 12.96 6.52
CA THR A 150 -7.87 12.28 5.20
C THR A 150 -6.49 11.68 5.04
N LEU A 151 -6.44 10.39 4.72
CA LEU A 151 -5.23 9.64 4.41
C LEU A 151 -5.25 9.23 2.94
N VAL A 152 -4.32 9.76 2.16
CA VAL A 152 -4.11 9.44 0.75
C VAL A 152 -3.09 8.32 0.63
N ILE A 153 -3.46 7.22 0.00
CA ILE A 153 -2.66 6.01 -0.11
C ILE A 153 -2.31 5.76 -1.56
N THR A 154 -1.01 5.66 -1.86
CA THR A 154 -0.50 5.33 -3.20
C THR A 154 0.44 4.13 -3.09
N LEU A 155 -0.04 2.97 -3.48
CA LEU A 155 0.70 1.71 -3.41
C LEU A 155 0.45 0.87 -4.65
N GLY A 156 1.43 0.06 -5.00
CA GLY A 156 1.31 -0.93 -6.05
C GLY A 156 2.36 -0.81 -7.16
N THR A 157 3.13 0.26 -7.21
CA THR A 157 4.29 0.37 -8.11
C THR A 157 5.40 -0.54 -7.62
N ASP A 158 5.75 -0.43 -6.33
CA ASP A 158 6.77 -1.26 -5.71
C ASP A 158 6.16 -2.57 -5.17
N TRP A 159 6.64 -3.71 -5.67
CA TRP A 159 6.19 -5.06 -5.32
C TRP A 159 4.66 -5.31 -5.51
N GLY A 160 3.94 -4.41 -6.18
CA GLY A 160 2.52 -4.56 -6.45
C GLY A 160 2.28 -5.20 -7.82
N VAL A 161 2.24 -4.34 -8.84
CA VAL A 161 1.88 -4.73 -10.22
C VAL A 161 2.79 -5.83 -10.77
N ALA A 162 4.11 -5.76 -10.50
CA ALA A 162 5.08 -6.74 -10.99
C ALA A 162 5.17 -8.01 -10.12
N TYR A 163 4.60 -7.98 -8.90
CA TYR A 163 4.67 -9.10 -7.96
C TYR A 163 3.45 -10.02 -8.03
N PHE A 164 2.27 -9.44 -8.26
CA PHE A 164 1.02 -10.20 -8.27
C PHE A 164 0.53 -10.47 -9.70
N ASP A 165 0.43 -11.74 -10.07
CA ASP A 165 -0.16 -12.17 -11.33
C ASP A 165 -1.70 -12.26 -11.24
N LYS A 166 -2.25 -12.47 -10.04
CA LYS A 166 -3.67 -12.68 -9.78
C LYS A 166 -4.30 -11.50 -9.05
N LYS A 167 -5.51 -11.13 -9.51
CA LYS A 167 -6.33 -10.10 -8.89
C LYS A 167 -6.58 -10.37 -7.41
N GLU A 168 -6.95 -11.62 -7.10
CA GLU A 168 -7.36 -12.03 -5.76
C GLU A 168 -6.24 -11.80 -4.73
N ASP A 169 -5.02 -12.16 -5.08
CA ASP A 169 -3.86 -12.01 -4.20
C ASP A 169 -3.50 -10.53 -4.00
N PHE A 170 -3.50 -9.73 -5.09
CA PHE A 170 -3.28 -8.29 -5.04
C PHE A 170 -4.31 -7.58 -4.17
N VAL A 171 -5.60 -7.84 -4.46
CA VAL A 171 -6.72 -7.21 -3.76
C VAL A 171 -6.76 -7.64 -2.29
N SER A 172 -6.54 -8.93 -1.99
CA SER A 172 -6.52 -9.44 -0.61
C SER A 172 -5.45 -8.73 0.22
N CYS A 173 -4.22 -8.63 -0.31
CA CYS A 173 -3.11 -7.97 0.40
C CYS A 173 -3.39 -6.48 0.64
N TYR A 174 -3.90 -5.78 -0.37
CA TYR A 174 -4.21 -4.35 -0.25
C TYR A 174 -5.40 -4.10 0.69
N ALA A 175 -6.46 -4.90 0.56
CA ALA A 175 -7.64 -4.80 1.42
C ALA A 175 -7.32 -5.08 2.90
N GLU A 176 -6.46 -6.06 3.20
CA GLU A 176 -5.98 -6.32 4.55
C GLU A 176 -5.32 -5.07 5.16
N PHE A 177 -4.46 -4.41 4.39
CA PHE A 177 -3.79 -3.17 4.81
C PHE A 177 -4.81 -2.05 5.09
N ILE A 178 -5.77 -1.81 4.18
CA ILE A 178 -6.82 -0.79 4.33
C ILE A 178 -7.70 -1.08 5.56
N ARG A 179 -8.17 -2.32 5.71
CA ARG A 179 -9.00 -2.71 6.87
C ARG A 179 -8.26 -2.54 8.20
N GLY A 180 -6.95 -2.80 8.23
CA GLY A 180 -6.12 -2.53 9.40
C GLY A 180 -6.17 -1.06 9.81
N ILE A 181 -6.06 -0.14 8.86
CA ILE A 181 -6.14 1.31 9.08
C ILE A 181 -7.55 1.72 9.50
N GLN A 182 -8.59 1.25 8.81
CA GLN A 182 -10.00 1.55 9.13
C GLN A 182 -10.36 1.12 10.56
N LYS A 183 -9.91 -0.08 10.97
CA LYS A 183 -10.09 -0.58 12.33
C LYS A 183 -9.39 0.30 13.37
N ALA A 184 -8.18 0.75 13.07
CA ALA A 184 -7.35 1.53 14.00
C ALA A 184 -7.80 3.00 14.09
N SER A 185 -8.32 3.58 13.02
CA SER A 185 -8.78 4.97 12.94
C SER A 185 -10.09 5.07 12.13
N PRO A 186 -11.24 4.71 12.70
CA PRO A 186 -12.53 4.65 11.98
C PRO A 186 -13.03 6.01 11.48
N SER A 187 -12.52 7.11 12.02
CA SER A 187 -12.86 8.48 11.61
C SER A 187 -12.04 9.00 10.44
N THR A 188 -11.00 8.26 10.02
CA THR A 188 -10.13 8.66 8.92
C THR A 188 -10.78 8.35 7.57
N THR A 189 -10.96 9.35 6.74
CA THR A 189 -11.35 9.16 5.34
C THR A 189 -10.15 8.64 4.55
N ILE A 190 -10.31 7.51 3.88
CA ILE A 190 -9.25 6.92 3.06
C ILE A 190 -9.51 7.24 1.59
N VAL A 191 -8.50 7.80 0.94
CA VAL A 191 -8.46 8.04 -0.51
C VAL A 191 -7.36 7.15 -1.09
N ILE A 192 -7.74 6.22 -1.96
CA ILE A 192 -6.79 5.35 -2.66
C ILE A 192 -6.50 5.98 -4.02
N GLN A 193 -5.26 6.38 -4.21
CA GLN A 193 -4.78 6.98 -5.43
C GLN A 193 -4.42 5.90 -6.46
N SER A 194 -4.70 6.14 -7.74
CA SER A 194 -4.25 5.26 -8.80
C SER A 194 -2.73 5.08 -8.80
N ILE A 195 -2.25 3.93 -9.19
CA ILE A 195 -0.84 3.71 -9.54
C ILE A 195 -0.52 4.60 -10.74
N PHE A 196 0.62 5.29 -10.71
CA PHE A 196 1.00 6.21 -11.77
C PHE A 196 1.47 5.48 -13.03
N PRO A 197 1.28 6.08 -14.21
CA PRO A 197 1.79 5.50 -15.45
C PRO A 197 3.32 5.53 -15.47
N VAL A 198 3.88 4.68 -16.33
CA VAL A 198 5.31 4.64 -16.62
C VAL A 198 5.59 5.10 -18.05
N THR A 199 6.82 5.49 -18.33
CA THR A 199 7.21 5.86 -19.71
C THR A 199 7.09 4.65 -20.64
N LYS A 200 6.96 4.91 -21.94
CA LYS A 200 6.85 3.87 -22.99
C LYS A 200 7.96 2.80 -22.90
N ASN A 201 9.14 3.20 -22.48
CA ASN A 201 10.33 2.32 -22.46
C ASN A 201 10.71 1.88 -21.06
N CYS A 202 9.80 1.92 -20.07
CA CYS A 202 10.05 1.40 -18.74
C CYS A 202 10.43 -0.10 -18.81
N PRO A 203 11.58 -0.51 -18.25
CA PRO A 203 12.08 -1.87 -18.42
C PRO A 203 11.39 -2.90 -17.53
N VAL A 204 10.66 -2.46 -16.49
CA VAL A 204 10.15 -3.35 -15.42
C VAL A 204 8.63 -3.39 -15.32
N LEU A 205 7.92 -2.39 -15.84
CA LEU A 205 6.47 -2.27 -15.80
C LEU A 205 5.90 -1.85 -17.14
N SER A 206 4.68 -2.25 -17.43
CA SER A 206 3.91 -1.77 -18.58
C SER A 206 2.64 -1.04 -18.13
N ASN A 207 2.22 -0.03 -18.90
CA ASN A 207 0.98 0.69 -18.63
C ASN A 207 -0.25 -0.22 -18.68
N ALA A 208 -0.24 -1.26 -19.51
CA ALA A 208 -1.33 -2.25 -19.53
C ALA A 208 -1.46 -3.02 -18.20
N GLN A 209 -0.34 -3.36 -17.54
CA GLN A 209 -0.39 -3.96 -16.21
C GLN A 209 -0.91 -2.97 -15.17
N ILE A 210 -0.46 -1.71 -15.24
CA ILE A 210 -0.87 -0.63 -14.34
C ILE A 210 -2.37 -0.34 -14.49
N ASP A 211 -2.89 -0.21 -15.72
CA ASP A 211 -4.31 0.04 -15.99
C ASP A 211 -5.20 -1.08 -15.46
N ARG A 212 -4.76 -2.34 -15.63
CA ARG A 212 -5.45 -3.50 -15.08
C ARG A 212 -5.49 -3.43 -13.54
N ALA A 213 -4.38 -3.16 -12.89
CA ALA A 213 -4.30 -3.05 -11.44
C ALA A 213 -5.12 -1.87 -10.90
N ASN A 214 -5.13 -0.74 -11.60
CA ASN A 214 -5.97 0.42 -11.25
C ASN A 214 -7.46 0.08 -11.34
N GLY A 215 -7.87 -0.77 -12.30
CA GLY A 215 -9.24 -1.32 -12.34
C GLY A 215 -9.56 -2.17 -11.10
N TRP A 216 -8.62 -2.97 -10.60
CA TRP A 216 -8.79 -3.74 -9.37
C TRP A 216 -8.88 -2.84 -8.14
N ILE A 217 -8.00 -1.82 -8.05
CA ILE A 217 -7.99 -0.84 -6.95
C ILE A 217 -9.31 -0.07 -6.89
N LYS A 218 -9.82 0.38 -8.04
CA LYS A 218 -11.09 1.10 -8.12
C LYS A 218 -12.26 0.26 -7.59
N SER A 219 -12.35 -1.01 -7.99
CA SER A 219 -13.38 -1.93 -7.47
C SER A 219 -13.22 -2.18 -5.98
N MET A 220 -11.99 -2.43 -5.52
CA MET A 220 -11.67 -2.63 -4.10
C MET A 220 -12.01 -1.40 -3.26
N ALA A 221 -11.74 -0.18 -3.75
CA ALA A 221 -12.09 1.04 -3.06
C ALA A 221 -13.59 1.13 -2.79
N ALA A 222 -14.42 0.78 -3.78
CA ALA A 222 -15.87 0.70 -3.63
C ALA A 222 -16.28 -0.31 -2.55
N ASP A 223 -15.73 -1.52 -2.61
CA ASP A 223 -16.05 -2.61 -1.68
C ASP A 223 -15.66 -2.28 -0.22
N LEU A 224 -14.66 -1.41 -0.04
CA LEU A 224 -14.15 -1.00 1.28
C LEU A 224 -14.69 0.35 1.77
N GLY A 225 -15.60 1.00 1.04
CA GLY A 225 -16.09 2.33 1.39
C GLY A 225 -15.00 3.40 1.39
N CYS A 226 -14.00 3.28 0.51
CA CYS A 226 -12.93 4.26 0.31
C CYS A 226 -13.19 5.07 -0.95
N TYR A 227 -12.63 6.27 -1.02
CA TYR A 227 -12.60 7.03 -2.27
C TYR A 227 -11.46 6.56 -3.18
N TYR A 228 -11.69 6.63 -4.49
CA TYR A 228 -10.67 6.42 -5.52
C TYR A 228 -10.35 7.72 -6.23
N LEU A 229 -9.05 8.04 -6.36
CA LEU A 229 -8.55 9.23 -7.04
C LEU A 229 -7.76 8.83 -8.28
N ASP A 230 -8.26 9.18 -9.47
CA ASP A 230 -7.68 8.79 -10.77
C ASP A 230 -6.56 9.71 -11.23
N THR A 231 -5.50 9.83 -10.44
CA THR A 231 -4.36 10.70 -10.73
C THR A 231 -3.56 10.29 -11.96
N GLN A 232 -3.66 9.04 -12.42
CA GLN A 232 -2.98 8.63 -13.64
C GLN A 232 -3.44 9.43 -14.87
N SER A 233 -4.70 9.89 -14.87
CA SER A 233 -5.29 10.62 -15.99
C SER A 233 -4.54 11.91 -16.32
N VAL A 234 -4.10 12.66 -15.30
CA VAL A 234 -3.34 13.93 -15.51
C VAL A 234 -1.89 13.69 -15.91
N LEU A 235 -1.36 12.49 -15.63
CA LEU A 235 0.03 12.12 -15.90
C LEU A 235 0.25 11.49 -17.27
N LYS A 236 -0.81 10.95 -17.91
CA LYS A 236 -0.72 10.24 -19.21
C LYS A 236 -0.65 11.20 -20.39
N ASP A 237 0.17 10.82 -21.35
CA ASP A 237 0.16 11.37 -22.71
C ASP A 237 -0.96 10.74 -23.57
N GLU A 238 -1.05 11.13 -24.83
CA GLU A 238 -2.02 10.62 -25.80
C GLU A 238 -1.91 9.12 -26.08
N ASN A 239 -0.76 8.50 -25.76
CA ASN A 239 -0.50 7.08 -25.90
C ASN A 239 -0.74 6.29 -24.60
N GLY A 240 -1.22 6.93 -23.53
CA GLY A 240 -1.43 6.34 -22.22
C GLY A 240 -0.16 6.09 -21.41
N CYS A 241 0.97 6.68 -21.82
CA CYS A 241 2.25 6.59 -21.13
C CYS A 241 2.49 7.81 -20.25
N LEU A 242 3.39 7.72 -19.28
CA LEU A 242 3.84 8.86 -18.51
C LEU A 242 4.42 9.94 -19.46
N LYS A 243 3.90 11.16 -19.37
CA LYS A 243 4.42 12.31 -20.11
C LYS A 243 5.92 12.49 -19.85
N ALA A 244 6.68 12.72 -20.91
CA ALA A 244 8.14 12.82 -20.83
C ALA A 244 8.60 13.95 -19.91
N GLU A 245 7.89 15.09 -19.92
CA GLU A 245 8.18 16.25 -19.06
C GLU A 245 7.95 15.98 -17.57
N TYR A 246 7.19 14.95 -17.21
CA TYR A 246 6.94 14.55 -15.84
C TYR A 246 7.92 13.51 -15.31
N CYS A 247 8.61 12.79 -16.20
CA CYS A 247 9.62 11.81 -15.82
C CYS A 247 10.97 12.47 -15.59
N ASN A 248 11.60 12.20 -14.46
CA ASN A 248 12.95 12.72 -14.12
C ASN A 248 13.91 11.59 -13.75
N SER A 249 13.70 10.40 -14.32
CA SER A 249 14.52 9.23 -14.00
C SER A 249 14.69 8.35 -15.24
N SER A 250 15.86 7.75 -15.38
CA SER A 250 16.16 6.80 -16.46
C SER A 250 15.41 5.47 -16.32
N ASP A 251 14.79 5.21 -15.15
CA ASP A 251 13.97 4.01 -14.92
C ASP A 251 12.58 4.10 -15.54
N GLY A 252 12.16 5.30 -15.95
CA GLY A 252 10.86 5.54 -16.55
C GLY A 252 9.68 5.50 -15.57
N ILE A 253 9.93 5.53 -14.26
CA ILE A 253 8.95 5.42 -13.18
C ILE A 253 8.87 6.70 -12.36
N HIS A 254 10.01 7.20 -11.88
CA HIS A 254 10.05 8.27 -10.91
C HIS A 254 9.83 9.65 -11.52
N LEU A 255 8.96 10.43 -10.84
CA LEU A 255 8.54 11.74 -11.30
C LEU A 255 9.53 12.84 -10.92
N GLY A 256 9.57 13.87 -11.78
CA GLY A 256 10.13 15.17 -11.48
C GLY A 256 9.14 16.05 -10.70
N VAL A 257 9.60 17.26 -10.36
CA VAL A 257 8.78 18.28 -9.66
C VAL A 257 7.48 18.56 -10.43
N ALA A 258 7.55 18.78 -11.75
CA ALA A 258 6.38 19.08 -12.58
C ALA A 258 5.29 17.98 -12.51
N GLY A 259 5.67 16.70 -12.45
CA GLY A 259 4.72 15.60 -12.30
C GLY A 259 4.01 15.64 -10.94
N TYR A 260 4.75 15.92 -9.87
CA TYR A 260 4.14 16.05 -8.52
C TYR A 260 3.27 17.31 -8.40
N GLU A 261 3.65 18.43 -9.01
CA GLU A 261 2.81 19.63 -9.06
C GLU A 261 1.50 19.37 -9.79
N ALA A 262 1.54 18.62 -10.90
CA ALA A 262 0.33 18.21 -11.62
C ALA A 262 -0.58 17.31 -10.75
N ILE A 263 0.00 16.33 -10.01
CA ILE A 263 -0.74 15.49 -9.07
C ILE A 263 -1.39 16.34 -7.98
N LEU A 264 -0.65 17.25 -7.35
CA LEU A 264 -1.15 18.08 -6.26
C LEU A 264 -2.24 19.04 -6.72
N ALA A 265 -2.13 19.58 -7.93
CA ALA A 265 -3.19 20.38 -8.55
C ALA A 265 -4.45 19.53 -8.78
N TYR A 266 -4.28 18.31 -9.29
CA TYR A 266 -5.40 17.36 -9.48
C TYR A 266 -6.08 16.99 -8.16
N ILE A 267 -5.31 16.72 -7.10
CA ILE A 267 -5.85 16.46 -5.76
C ILE A 267 -6.71 17.63 -5.27
N ARG A 268 -6.27 18.87 -5.47
CA ARG A 268 -7.05 20.05 -5.05
C ARG A 268 -8.35 20.24 -5.83
N THR A 269 -8.38 19.82 -7.09
CA THR A 269 -9.59 19.90 -7.92
C THR A 269 -10.45 18.64 -7.86
N HIS A 270 -10.10 17.66 -7.04
CA HIS A 270 -10.84 16.41 -6.79
C HIS A 270 -10.93 16.16 -5.27
N ALA A 271 -11.35 17.18 -4.54
CA ALA A 271 -11.39 17.12 -3.09
C ALA A 271 -12.49 16.16 -2.59
N VAL A 272 -12.21 15.54 -1.45
CA VAL A 272 -13.21 14.73 -0.73
C VAL A 272 -14.40 15.62 -0.38
N PRO A 273 -15.65 15.19 -0.62
CA PRO A 273 -16.83 15.91 -0.20
C PRO A 273 -16.84 16.20 1.31
N ASN A 274 -17.32 17.37 1.71
CA ASN A 274 -17.42 17.78 3.11
C ASN A 274 -18.55 17.05 3.84
#